data_e2dc973126ea2ad42c824cb24d88eedc
#
_entry.id   e2dc973126ea2ad42c824cb24d88eedc
#
_cell.length_a   1.000
_cell.length_b   1.000
_cell.length_c   1.000
_cell.angle_alpha   90.00
_cell.angle_beta   90.00
_cell.angle_gamma   90.00
#
_symmetry.space_group_name_H-M   'P 1'
#
loop_
_entity.id
_entity.type
_entity.pdbx_description
1 polymer ?
#
loop_
_entity_poly.entity_id
_entity_poly.type
_entity_poly.pdbx_seq_one_letter_code
_entity_poly.pdbx_strand_id
1 'polypeptide(L)'
;MKKEWFSTARSSAALALVMGGFAAHAAPIAADAAAKPGEGLGRPAIAAATAASVPAHPPAQIPPPSELESKYGIQIAQVGLAASGGLVDVRFRVLDPVKVKALLDNPANTPVLIAGSKPPLQPPHHALRGARYAKGQVFYILYPNVRSAIQPGVEVTVAMGEARLGPLTVR
;
A
#
# COMPACT_ATOMS: atom_id res chain seq x y z
N MET A 1 19.85 13.40 51.84
CA MET A 1 20.90 12.47 51.35
C MET A 1 20.96 12.59 49.83
N LYS A 2 22.06 13.22 49.35
CA LYS A 2 22.36 13.42 47.91
C LYS A 2 22.92 12.13 47.35
N LYS A 3 22.53 11.74 46.13
CA LYS A 3 23.38 10.92 45.24
C LYS A 3 23.14 11.36 43.80
N GLU A 4 24.08 12.14 43.35
CA GLU A 4 24.41 12.47 42.00
C GLU A 4 24.96 11.23 41.28
N TRP A 5 24.49 10.93 40.07
CA TRP A 5 25.24 10.03 39.15
C TRP A 5 25.26 10.64 37.77
N PHE A 6 26.34 11.38 37.53
CA PHE A 6 26.84 11.71 36.18
C PHE A 6 27.55 10.49 35.64
N SER A 7 27.25 10.11 34.40
CA SER A 7 28.18 9.36 33.60
C SER A 7 28.01 9.74 32.12
N THR A 8 28.97 10.50 31.70
CA THR A 8 29.29 10.94 30.35
C THR A 8 30.00 9.80 29.62
N ALA A 9 29.49 9.35 28.47
CA ALA A 9 30.29 8.61 27.51
C ALA A 9 30.02 9.14 26.10
N ARG A 10 30.93 10.02 25.66
CA ARG A 10 31.07 10.40 24.24
C ARG A 10 31.88 9.29 23.55
N SER A 11 31.31 8.67 22.53
CA SER A 11 32.07 7.88 21.57
C SER A 11 31.87 8.48 20.18
N SER A 12 32.90 9.20 19.74
CA SER A 12 33.04 9.64 18.36
C SER A 12 33.54 8.45 17.54
N ALA A 13 32.75 7.97 16.58
CA ALA A 13 33.19 7.06 15.55
C ALA A 13 33.30 7.83 14.23
N ALA A 14 34.54 7.97 13.74
CA ALA A 14 34.83 8.57 12.45
C ALA A 14 34.37 7.66 11.32
N LEU A 15 33.54 8.22 10.41
CA LEU A 15 33.06 7.54 9.20
C LEU A 15 34.05 7.88 8.06
N ALA A 16 34.81 6.88 7.60
CA ALA A 16 35.66 6.98 6.43
C ALA A 16 34.83 6.95 5.15
N LEU A 17 34.95 8.02 4.36
CA LEU A 17 34.34 8.20 3.04
C LEU A 17 35.18 7.43 2.00
N VAL A 18 34.64 6.32 1.46
CA VAL A 18 35.23 5.63 0.31
C VAL A 18 34.56 6.13 -0.96
N MET A 19 35.28 6.97 -1.71
CA MET A 19 34.93 7.39 -3.06
C MET A 19 35.32 6.28 -4.05
N GLY A 20 34.33 5.47 -4.49
CA GLY A 20 34.47 4.52 -5.58
C GLY A 20 34.01 5.16 -6.89
N GLY A 21 34.96 5.55 -7.76
CA GLY A 21 34.69 6.06 -9.08
C GLY A 21 34.19 4.98 -10.02
N PHE A 22 33.01 5.16 -10.63
CA PHE A 22 32.55 4.38 -11.77
C PHE A 22 32.95 5.08 -13.08
N ALA A 23 33.91 4.48 -13.79
CA ALA A 23 34.27 4.89 -15.14
C ALA A 23 33.17 4.46 -16.11
N ALA A 24 32.58 5.43 -16.77
CA ALA A 24 31.67 5.22 -17.88
C ALA A 24 32.46 4.78 -19.14
N HIS A 25 32.26 3.55 -19.60
CA HIS A 25 32.69 3.09 -20.90
C HIS A 25 31.60 3.38 -21.93
N ALA A 26 31.80 4.44 -22.70
CA ALA A 26 31.04 4.70 -23.90
C ALA A 26 31.72 3.93 -25.05
N ALA A 27 31.05 2.92 -25.63
CA ALA A 27 31.45 2.30 -26.88
C ALA A 27 30.80 3.04 -28.06
N PRO A 28 31.53 3.39 -29.12
CA PRO A 28 30.95 3.98 -30.33
C PRO A 28 30.30 2.88 -31.15
N ILE A 29 29.03 3.05 -31.49
CA ILE A 29 28.35 2.24 -32.51
C ILE A 29 28.69 2.83 -33.87
N ALA A 30 29.48 2.08 -34.67
CA ALA A 30 29.76 2.40 -36.04
C ALA A 30 28.49 2.28 -36.88
N ALA A 31 28.15 3.36 -37.61
CA ALA A 31 27.21 3.34 -38.70
C ALA A 31 27.95 2.92 -39.95
N ASP A 32 27.56 1.83 -40.54
CA ASP A 32 27.68 1.60 -41.98
C ASP A 32 26.87 0.36 -42.37
N ALA A 33 25.90 0.53 -43.25
CA ALA A 33 25.57 -0.39 -44.32
C ALA A 33 24.35 0.11 -45.10
N ALA A 34 24.62 0.61 -46.29
CA ALA A 34 23.65 0.82 -47.34
C ALA A 34 22.92 -0.48 -47.68
N ALA A 35 21.60 -0.52 -47.50
CA ALA A 35 20.77 -1.63 -47.97
C ALA A 35 19.96 -1.20 -49.17
N LYS A 36 20.06 -2.01 -50.22
CA LYS A 36 19.37 -1.96 -51.50
C LYS A 36 17.84 -2.06 -51.34
N PRO A 37 17.05 -1.47 -52.27
CA PRO A 37 15.61 -1.72 -52.34
C PRO A 37 15.36 -3.09 -52.98
N GLY A 38 14.80 -4.03 -52.21
CA GLY A 38 14.37 -5.36 -52.66
C GLY A 38 12.92 -5.58 -52.28
N GLU A 39 12.12 -5.63 -53.31
CA GLU A 39 10.91 -6.40 -53.59
C GLU A 39 10.00 -6.85 -52.42
N GLY A 40 8.75 -6.49 -52.65
CA GLY A 40 7.58 -6.80 -51.87
C GLY A 40 7.38 -8.27 -51.52
N LEU A 41 7.22 -8.49 -50.25
CA LEU A 41 6.50 -9.65 -49.72
C LEU A 41 5.39 -9.14 -48.82
N GLY A 42 4.17 -9.55 -49.16
CA GLY A 42 2.92 -9.11 -48.55
C GLY A 42 2.96 -9.15 -47.03
N ARG A 43 2.63 -8.02 -46.41
CA ARG A 43 2.31 -7.94 -44.99
C ARG A 43 1.09 -8.82 -44.76
N PRO A 44 1.15 -9.87 -43.93
CA PRO A 44 -0.07 -10.48 -43.47
C PRO A 44 -0.87 -9.41 -42.72
N ALA A 45 -2.09 -9.16 -43.15
CA ALA A 45 -3.05 -8.36 -42.43
C ALA A 45 -3.18 -8.96 -41.03
N ILE A 46 -2.65 -8.25 -40.04
CA ILE A 46 -2.89 -8.57 -38.65
C ILE A 46 -4.39 -8.31 -38.49
N ALA A 47 -5.17 -9.41 -38.47
CA ALA A 47 -6.56 -9.37 -38.11
C ALA A 47 -6.66 -8.62 -36.77
N ALA A 48 -7.43 -7.53 -36.79
CA ALA A 48 -7.74 -6.79 -35.56
C ALA A 48 -8.35 -7.79 -34.56
N ALA A 49 -7.52 -8.21 -33.61
CA ALA A 49 -8.01 -8.99 -32.47
C ALA A 49 -9.08 -8.12 -31.83
N THR A 50 -10.33 -8.50 -32.01
CA THR A 50 -11.47 -7.93 -31.31
C THR A 50 -11.12 -7.95 -29.83
N ALA A 51 -10.89 -6.77 -29.25
CA ALA A 51 -10.66 -6.61 -27.83
C ALA A 51 -11.87 -7.22 -27.13
N ALA A 52 -11.70 -8.41 -26.57
CA ALA A 52 -12.71 -9.04 -25.74
C ALA A 52 -13.00 -8.03 -24.63
N SER A 53 -14.19 -7.45 -24.67
CA SER A 53 -14.69 -6.60 -23.59
C SER A 53 -14.63 -7.40 -22.31
N VAL A 54 -13.65 -7.08 -21.46
CA VAL A 54 -13.62 -7.57 -20.08
C VAL A 54 -14.96 -7.14 -19.48
N PRO A 55 -15.80 -8.06 -18.98
CA PRO A 55 -17.05 -7.69 -18.38
C PRO A 55 -16.76 -6.69 -17.28
N ALA A 56 -17.26 -5.47 -17.44
CA ALA A 56 -17.17 -4.45 -16.41
C ALA A 56 -17.92 -5.00 -15.20
N HIS A 57 -17.17 -5.41 -14.17
CA HIS A 57 -17.76 -5.73 -12.88
C HIS A 57 -18.57 -4.49 -12.45
N PRO A 58 -19.85 -4.64 -12.14
CA PRO A 58 -20.62 -3.51 -11.61
C PRO A 58 -19.85 -2.94 -10.43
N PRO A 59 -19.73 -1.61 -10.32
CA PRO A 59 -19.04 -0.99 -9.21
C PRO A 59 -19.66 -1.53 -7.93
N ALA A 60 -18.83 -2.17 -7.09
CA ALA A 60 -19.29 -2.70 -5.82
C ALA A 60 -19.99 -1.56 -5.07
N GLN A 61 -21.27 -1.71 -4.84
CA GLN A 61 -22.05 -0.71 -4.10
C GLN A 61 -21.48 -0.67 -2.69
N ILE A 62 -20.85 0.44 -2.35
CA ILE A 62 -20.33 0.67 -1.01
C ILE A 62 -21.53 1.01 -0.15
N PRO A 63 -21.80 0.26 0.92
CA PRO A 63 -22.92 0.54 1.80
C PRO A 63 -22.80 1.94 2.42
N PRO A 64 -23.89 2.53 2.92
CA PRO A 64 -23.84 3.80 3.62
C PRO A 64 -22.91 3.70 4.83
N PRO A 65 -22.18 4.77 5.18
CA PRO A 65 -21.27 4.76 6.31
C PRO A 65 -22.01 4.56 7.63
N SER A 66 -21.44 3.77 8.52
CA SER A 66 -21.93 3.60 9.90
C SER A 66 -21.72 4.90 10.71
N GLU A 67 -22.36 4.99 11.88
CA GLU A 67 -22.17 6.14 12.79
C GLU A 67 -20.70 6.30 13.19
N LEU A 68 -19.98 5.19 13.47
CA LEU A 68 -18.56 5.21 13.81
C LEU A 68 -17.71 5.71 12.64
N GLU A 69 -17.99 5.25 11.42
CA GLU A 69 -17.29 5.72 10.22
C GLU A 69 -17.52 7.21 9.99
N SER A 70 -18.74 7.69 10.19
CA SER A 70 -19.08 9.11 10.10
C SER A 70 -18.41 9.94 11.19
N LYS A 71 -18.30 9.40 12.41
CA LYS A 71 -17.61 10.04 13.54
C LYS A 71 -16.13 10.26 13.23
N TYR A 72 -15.45 9.25 12.71
CA TYR A 72 -14.02 9.30 12.40
C TYR A 72 -13.70 9.81 11.00
N GLY A 73 -14.70 10.01 10.15
CA GLY A 73 -14.55 10.53 8.79
C GLY A 73 -13.91 9.55 7.81
N ILE A 74 -13.89 8.26 8.13
CA ILE A 74 -13.27 7.20 7.34
C ILE A 74 -14.20 6.00 7.26
N GLN A 75 -14.34 5.43 6.06
CA GLN A 75 -15.15 4.24 5.80
C GLN A 75 -14.27 3.12 5.27
N ILE A 76 -14.53 1.89 5.71
CA ILE A 76 -13.87 0.74 5.11
C ILE A 76 -14.68 0.30 3.88
N ALA A 77 -14.09 0.48 2.71
CA ALA A 77 -14.74 0.16 1.45
C ALA A 77 -14.66 -1.34 1.13
N GLN A 78 -13.56 -1.99 1.48
CA GLN A 78 -13.32 -3.40 1.17
C GLN A 78 -12.20 -3.98 2.04
N VAL A 79 -12.32 -5.28 2.34
CA VAL A 79 -11.21 -6.12 2.83
C VAL A 79 -11.12 -7.34 1.94
N GLY A 80 -9.92 -7.65 1.46
CA GLY A 80 -9.70 -8.80 0.59
C GLY A 80 -8.29 -9.36 0.70
N LEU A 81 -8.06 -10.51 0.07
CA LEU A 81 -6.73 -11.09 -0.05
C LEU A 81 -6.06 -10.66 -1.34
N ALA A 82 -4.75 -10.42 -1.26
CA ALA A 82 -3.89 -10.10 -2.40
C ALA A 82 -2.64 -10.99 -2.39
N ALA A 83 -1.89 -10.98 -3.49
CA ALA A 83 -0.66 -11.76 -3.64
C ALA A 83 -0.85 -13.25 -3.24
N SER A 84 -1.84 -13.90 -3.84
CA SER A 84 -2.17 -15.32 -3.56
C SER A 84 -2.38 -15.61 -2.06
N GLY A 85 -2.97 -14.66 -1.34
CA GLY A 85 -3.25 -14.79 0.10
C GLY A 85 -2.10 -14.36 1.01
N GLY A 86 -0.97 -13.95 0.48
CA GLY A 86 0.18 -13.48 1.27
C GLY A 86 0.00 -12.09 1.89
N LEU A 87 -0.97 -11.32 1.39
CA LEU A 87 -1.30 -9.98 1.89
C LEU A 87 -2.81 -9.85 2.12
N VAL A 88 -3.18 -9.02 3.08
CA VAL A 88 -4.56 -8.54 3.26
C VAL A 88 -4.62 -7.09 2.77
N ASP A 89 -5.45 -6.83 1.76
CA ASP A 89 -5.73 -5.50 1.21
C ASP A 89 -6.95 -4.91 1.92
N VAL A 90 -6.75 -3.83 2.67
CA VAL A 90 -7.83 -3.07 3.30
C VAL A 90 -7.95 -1.73 2.62
N ARG A 91 -9.11 -1.45 2.03
CA ARG A 91 -9.41 -0.22 1.31
C ARG A 91 -10.28 0.69 2.13
N PHE A 92 -9.84 1.94 2.23
CA PHE A 92 -10.49 2.99 3.01
C PHE A 92 -10.96 4.10 2.08
N ARG A 93 -12.18 4.60 2.33
CA ARG A 93 -12.71 5.80 1.69
C ARG A 93 -12.67 6.96 2.68
N VAL A 94 -12.19 8.10 2.24
CA VAL A 94 -12.19 9.34 3.01
C VAL A 94 -13.58 9.99 2.95
N LEU A 95 -14.25 10.11 4.08
CA LEU A 95 -15.51 10.83 4.21
C LEU A 95 -15.26 12.31 4.57
N ASP A 96 -14.34 12.52 5.51
CA ASP A 96 -13.92 13.85 5.99
C ASP A 96 -12.39 13.91 6.11
N PRO A 97 -11.70 14.65 5.23
CA PRO A 97 -10.23 14.73 5.22
C PRO A 97 -9.63 15.28 6.52
N VAL A 98 -10.32 16.21 7.19
CA VAL A 98 -9.82 16.83 8.43
C VAL A 98 -9.83 15.81 9.56
N LYS A 99 -10.93 15.08 9.71
CA LYS A 99 -11.05 14.01 10.70
C LYS A 99 -10.07 12.87 10.47
N VAL A 100 -9.95 12.42 9.19
CA VAL A 100 -9.01 11.35 8.83
C VAL A 100 -7.58 11.76 9.12
N LYS A 101 -7.20 13.00 8.78
CA LYS A 101 -5.87 13.51 9.08
C LYS A 101 -5.61 13.55 10.58
N ALA A 102 -6.53 14.09 11.37
CA ALA A 102 -6.40 14.15 12.83
C ALA A 102 -6.30 12.74 13.45
N LEU A 103 -7.04 11.77 12.91
CA LEU A 103 -7.00 10.38 13.37
C LEU A 103 -5.64 9.72 13.06
N LEU A 104 -5.16 9.83 11.83
CA LEU A 104 -4.01 9.07 11.33
C LEU A 104 -2.66 9.77 11.55
N ASP A 105 -2.62 11.07 11.81
CA ASP A 105 -1.39 11.77 12.21
C ASP A 105 -0.89 11.33 13.59
N ASN A 106 -1.78 10.80 14.44
CA ASN A 106 -1.39 10.24 15.72
C ASN A 106 -0.83 8.82 15.54
N PRO A 107 0.46 8.57 15.85
CA PRO A 107 1.07 7.25 15.70
C PRO A 107 0.37 6.14 16.51
N ALA A 108 -0.28 6.50 17.62
CA ALA A 108 -1.04 5.56 18.46
C ALA A 108 -2.29 5.02 17.75
N ASN A 109 -2.77 5.72 16.71
CA ASN A 109 -3.93 5.33 15.92
C ASN A 109 -3.54 4.57 14.63
N THR A 110 -2.33 4.03 14.55
CA THR A 110 -1.95 3.18 13.42
C THR A 110 -2.98 2.07 13.23
N PRO A 111 -3.59 1.93 12.04
CA PRO A 111 -4.61 0.93 11.80
C PRO A 111 -4.08 -0.49 12.00
N VAL A 112 -4.70 -1.26 12.86
CA VAL A 112 -4.35 -2.65 13.16
C VAL A 112 -5.52 -3.53 12.77
N LEU A 113 -5.24 -4.64 12.08
CA LEU A 113 -6.27 -5.59 11.66
C LEU A 113 -6.39 -6.73 12.68
N ILE A 114 -7.59 -6.92 13.22
CA ILE A 114 -7.90 -7.92 14.25
C ILE A 114 -8.84 -8.98 13.66
N ALA A 115 -8.50 -10.26 13.79
CA ALA A 115 -9.30 -11.39 13.34
C ALA A 115 -9.50 -12.39 14.50
N GLY A 116 -10.63 -12.28 15.20
CA GLY A 116 -10.95 -13.13 16.35
C GLY A 116 -9.82 -13.13 17.40
N SER A 117 -9.38 -14.33 17.81
CA SER A 117 -8.30 -14.52 18.78
C SER A 117 -6.89 -14.56 18.18
N LYS A 118 -6.76 -14.30 16.87
CA LYS A 118 -5.44 -14.32 16.20
C LYS A 118 -4.63 -13.10 16.56
N PRO A 119 -3.27 -13.18 16.49
CA PRO A 119 -2.44 -12.01 16.67
C PRO A 119 -2.81 -10.89 15.71
N PRO A 120 -2.90 -9.63 16.16
CA PRO A 120 -3.22 -8.50 15.31
C PRO A 120 -2.17 -8.30 14.20
N LEU A 121 -2.61 -8.04 12.97
CA LEU A 121 -1.73 -7.69 11.87
C LEU A 121 -1.41 -6.20 11.90
N GLN A 122 -0.12 -5.89 11.87
CA GLN A 122 0.39 -4.51 11.83
C GLN A 122 0.66 -4.10 10.38
N PRO A 123 0.36 -2.84 10.00
CA PRO A 123 0.75 -2.32 8.70
C PRO A 123 2.26 -2.00 8.67
N PRO A 124 2.85 -1.82 7.49
CA PRO A 124 4.20 -1.27 7.38
C PRO A 124 4.29 0.11 8.06
N HIS A 125 5.34 0.37 8.81
CA HIS A 125 5.49 1.55 9.68
C HIS A 125 5.35 2.91 8.99
N HIS A 126 5.46 2.98 7.66
CA HIS A 126 5.41 4.21 6.87
C HIS A 126 4.15 4.36 6.01
N ALA A 127 3.23 3.39 6.06
CA ALA A 127 2.11 3.30 5.11
C ALA A 127 1.20 4.54 5.03
N LEU A 128 1.15 5.36 6.08
CA LEU A 128 0.23 6.50 6.17
C LEU A 128 0.90 7.84 6.52
N ARG A 129 2.22 7.85 6.72
CA ARG A 129 2.92 9.09 7.12
C ARG A 129 2.96 10.10 5.98
N GLY A 130 2.53 11.33 6.28
CA GLY A 130 2.55 12.45 5.33
C GLY A 130 1.54 12.33 4.20
N ALA A 131 0.59 11.42 4.27
CA ALA A 131 -0.46 11.29 3.27
C ALA A 131 -1.36 12.53 3.25
N ARG A 132 -1.75 12.94 2.02
CA ARG A 132 -2.78 13.96 1.82
C ARG A 132 -4.08 13.24 1.53
N TYR A 133 -5.14 13.67 2.20
CA TYR A 133 -6.46 13.08 2.06
C TYR A 133 -7.41 14.04 1.38
N ALA A 134 -8.18 13.55 0.39
CA ALA A 134 -9.26 14.29 -0.26
C ALA A 134 -10.59 13.56 -0.03
N LYS A 135 -11.69 14.31 0.06
CA LYS A 135 -13.03 13.72 0.24
C LYS A 135 -13.36 12.78 -0.92
N GLY A 136 -13.84 11.58 -0.62
CA GLY A 136 -14.14 10.53 -1.59
C GLY A 136 -12.93 9.73 -2.08
N GLN A 137 -11.71 10.15 -1.75
CA GLN A 137 -10.50 9.41 -2.08
C GLN A 137 -10.53 8.02 -1.45
N VAL A 138 -10.08 7.02 -2.22
CA VAL A 138 -9.84 5.67 -1.71
C VAL A 138 -8.34 5.47 -1.60
N PHE A 139 -7.88 5.02 -0.44
CA PHE A 139 -6.52 4.55 -0.23
C PHE A 139 -6.54 3.15 0.35
N TYR A 140 -5.42 2.47 0.29
CA TYR A 140 -5.31 1.08 0.76
C TYR A 140 -4.11 0.89 1.66
N ILE A 141 -4.20 -0.12 2.51
CA ILE A 141 -3.10 -0.59 3.35
C ILE A 141 -2.98 -2.09 3.13
N LEU A 142 -1.76 -2.54 2.85
CA LEU A 142 -1.43 -3.94 2.70
C LEU A 142 -0.82 -4.46 4.01
N TYR A 143 -1.43 -5.48 4.58
CA TYR A 143 -0.95 -6.14 5.79
C TYR A 143 -0.30 -7.47 5.42
N PRO A 144 0.91 -7.78 5.90
CA PRO A 144 1.48 -9.10 5.72
C PRO A 144 0.59 -10.19 6.36
N ASN A 145 0.12 -11.13 5.56
CA ASN A 145 -0.71 -12.24 6.03
C ASN A 145 0.17 -13.46 6.38
N VAL A 146 0.92 -13.32 7.45
CA VAL A 146 1.89 -14.33 7.88
C VAL A 146 1.19 -15.66 8.17
N ARG A 147 1.69 -16.74 7.57
CA ARG A 147 1.13 -18.11 7.70
C ARG A 147 -0.35 -18.20 7.30
N SER A 148 -0.80 -17.37 6.36
CA SER A 148 -2.20 -17.32 5.93
C SER A 148 -3.18 -17.23 7.11
N ALA A 149 -2.84 -16.40 8.10
CA ALA A 149 -3.62 -16.27 9.32
C ALA A 149 -5.06 -15.81 9.03
N ILE A 150 -5.25 -15.00 8.00
CA ILE A 150 -6.55 -14.54 7.53
C ILE A 150 -6.87 -15.26 6.21
N GLN A 151 -8.08 -15.78 6.10
CA GLN A 151 -8.60 -16.51 4.94
C GLN A 151 -9.90 -15.86 4.45
N PRO A 152 -10.35 -16.14 3.22
CA PRO A 152 -11.64 -15.68 2.75
C PRO A 152 -12.76 -16.14 3.69
N GLY A 153 -13.76 -15.28 3.90
CA GLY A 153 -14.89 -15.58 4.79
C GLY A 153 -14.63 -15.26 6.26
N VAL A 154 -13.40 -14.98 6.67
CA VAL A 154 -13.08 -14.59 8.06
C VAL A 154 -13.56 -13.17 8.31
N GLU A 155 -14.14 -12.92 9.48
CA GLU A 155 -14.48 -11.60 9.95
C GLU A 155 -13.28 -10.90 10.57
N VAL A 156 -13.09 -9.64 10.19
CA VAL A 156 -12.01 -8.80 10.70
C VAL A 156 -12.54 -7.46 11.17
N THR A 157 -11.84 -6.85 12.13
CA THR A 157 -12.10 -5.51 12.62
C THR A 157 -10.84 -4.67 12.45
N VAL A 158 -10.99 -3.44 11.95
CA VAL A 158 -9.89 -2.48 11.90
C VAL A 158 -9.92 -1.62 13.16
N ALA A 159 -8.85 -1.69 13.93
CA ALA A 159 -8.67 -0.90 15.15
C ALA A 159 -7.73 0.28 14.88
N MET A 160 -8.13 1.49 15.27
CA MET A 160 -7.34 2.73 15.17
C MET A 160 -7.50 3.50 16.48
N GLY A 161 -6.53 3.38 17.39
CA GLY A 161 -6.69 3.86 18.76
C GLY A 161 -7.92 3.24 19.43
N GLU A 162 -8.89 4.06 19.82
CA GLU A 162 -10.16 3.61 20.38
C GLU A 162 -11.20 3.20 19.35
N ALA A 163 -11.03 3.62 18.09
CA ALA A 163 -11.96 3.29 17.02
C ALA A 163 -11.90 1.80 16.67
N ARG A 164 -13.07 1.18 16.49
CA ARG A 164 -13.23 -0.21 16.06
C ARG A 164 -14.21 -0.23 14.89
N LEU A 165 -13.71 -0.38 13.68
CA LEU A 165 -14.50 -0.41 12.46
C LEU A 165 -14.68 -1.86 11.98
N GLY A 166 -15.91 -2.28 11.81
CA GLY A 166 -16.29 -3.65 11.44
C GLY A 166 -17.34 -4.23 12.39
N PRO A 167 -17.61 -5.56 12.35
CA PRO A 167 -16.87 -6.58 11.60
C PRO A 167 -17.08 -6.52 10.09
N LEU A 168 -16.07 -6.98 9.33
CA LEU A 168 -16.06 -7.00 7.88
C LEU A 168 -15.60 -8.38 7.41
N THR A 169 -16.33 -8.97 6.45
CA THR A 169 -15.96 -10.25 5.88
C THR A 169 -14.87 -10.09 4.81
N VAL A 170 -13.79 -10.83 4.93
CA VAL A 170 -12.69 -10.89 3.96
C VAL A 170 -13.14 -11.61 2.70
N ARG A 171 -12.88 -11.01 1.53
CA ARG A 171 -13.21 -11.56 0.20
C ARG A 171 -12.00 -12.14 -0.51
#